data_33d0e2c8336a158b9a884533cf0d8df8
#
_entry.id   33d0e2c8336a158b9a884533cf0d8df8
#
_cell.length_a   1.000
_cell.length_b   1.000
_cell.length_c   1.000
_cell.angle_alpha   90.00
_cell.angle_beta   90.00
_cell.angle_gamma   90.00
#
_symmetry.space_group_name_H-M   'P 1'
#
loop_
_entity.id
_entity.type
_entity.pdbx_description
1 polymer ?
#
loop_
_entity_poly.entity_id
_entity_poly.type
_entity_poly.pdbx_seq_one_letter_code
_entity_poly.pdbx_strand_id
1 'polypeptide(L)'
;MNKVRINILSPGRFHVCDLARELDKNGFDVKFYSFVPTKRAMKFGLPKHCSASIFFLMFPFLGICKLFSRSFKLRRLRINVQDYVTGFIMRRADVMIAMSGDFVYAPKKAKQKGSLIIYERGSKHILEQRRVLESIPYFSKSKPVPDINVVRELKSYQLADYIAIPSKHVYESFMEHTYPKERLFVNPYGVDLSDFYPIRDMEKRYDVIMVGGWSYRKGCDLIIEAIRLTGLSFLHVGGLVDIPFPEEKGFTHVGIVDQKQLVHYYNQAKIFLLPSREEGLAMVQAQAIACNLPLVGSSDSGAEDLQQMVELPEFITIIENYTADAVVSALHTAMMNYEQLQGRIYAGNAIKELTWEAYGKRYATFLNRIITEKKM
;
A
#
# COMPACT_ATOMS: atom_id res chain seq x y z
N MET A 1 24.28 -25.60 1.39
CA MET A 1 23.09 -25.40 2.24
C MET A 1 21.85 -25.28 1.35
N ASN A 2 20.77 -25.99 1.66
CA ASN A 2 19.53 -25.84 0.90
C ASN A 2 18.97 -24.44 1.12
N LYS A 3 18.56 -23.75 0.02
CA LYS A 3 17.93 -22.44 0.09
C LYS A 3 16.65 -22.50 0.93
N VAL A 4 16.40 -21.49 1.76
CA VAL A 4 15.13 -21.34 2.50
C VAL A 4 14.00 -21.16 1.50
N ARG A 5 12.96 -21.98 1.62
CA ARG A 5 11.79 -21.96 0.74
C ARG A 5 10.70 -21.07 1.30
N ILE A 6 10.23 -20.14 0.48
CA ILE A 6 9.18 -19.18 0.83
C ILE A 6 8.01 -19.33 -0.13
N ASN A 7 6.82 -19.46 0.42
CA ASN A 7 5.58 -19.31 -0.33
C ASN A 7 4.95 -17.96 -0.01
N ILE A 8 4.61 -17.17 -1.04
CA ILE A 8 3.93 -15.88 -0.91
C ILE A 8 2.55 -15.98 -1.55
N LEU A 9 1.50 -15.61 -0.82
CA LEU A 9 0.10 -15.71 -1.25
C LEU A 9 -0.52 -14.33 -1.39
N SER A 10 -1.08 -14.03 -2.57
CA SER A 10 -1.75 -12.77 -2.85
C SER A 10 -3.01 -12.98 -3.71
N PRO A 11 -4.11 -12.23 -3.45
CA PRO A 11 -5.30 -12.28 -4.30
C PRO A 11 -5.12 -11.57 -5.64
N GLY A 12 -3.95 -11.01 -5.91
CA GLY A 12 -3.64 -10.27 -7.14
C GLY A 12 -2.23 -9.71 -7.12
N ARG A 13 -2.02 -8.63 -7.88
CA ARG A 13 -0.79 -7.85 -7.79
C ARG A 13 -0.92 -6.87 -6.61
N PHE A 14 -0.14 -7.06 -5.60
CA PHE A 14 0.08 -6.14 -4.48
C PHE A 14 1.59 -5.99 -4.27
N HIS A 15 2.02 -5.15 -3.34
CA HIS A 15 3.42 -4.97 -2.94
C HIS A 15 4.17 -6.28 -2.68
N VAL A 16 3.49 -7.35 -2.27
CA VAL A 16 4.07 -8.68 -2.08
C VAL A 16 4.57 -9.35 -3.39
N CYS A 17 4.19 -8.82 -4.57
CA CYS A 17 4.80 -9.21 -5.84
C CYS A 17 6.22 -8.66 -5.95
N ASP A 18 6.42 -7.41 -5.53
CA ASP A 18 7.73 -6.78 -5.46
C ASP A 18 8.58 -7.43 -4.35
N LEU A 19 7.96 -7.75 -3.20
CA LEU A 19 8.60 -8.55 -2.15
C LEU A 19 9.12 -9.89 -2.69
N ALA A 20 8.33 -10.61 -3.47
CA ALA A 20 8.72 -11.90 -4.05
C ALA A 20 9.96 -11.76 -4.93
N ARG A 21 10.02 -10.71 -5.77
CA ARG A 21 11.17 -10.37 -6.61
C ARG A 21 12.41 -10.09 -5.77
N GLU A 22 12.27 -9.25 -4.75
CA GLU A 22 13.42 -8.83 -3.94
C GLU A 22 13.93 -9.96 -3.04
N LEU A 23 13.08 -10.81 -2.49
CA LEU A 23 13.52 -11.99 -1.72
C LEU A 23 14.24 -13.02 -2.61
N ASP A 24 13.81 -13.21 -3.86
CA ASP A 24 14.54 -14.04 -4.82
C ASP A 24 15.94 -13.51 -5.09
N LYS A 25 16.08 -12.19 -5.31
CA LYS A 25 17.41 -11.51 -5.44
C LYS A 25 18.27 -11.68 -4.19
N ASN A 26 17.67 -11.74 -3.01
CA ASN A 26 18.37 -11.98 -1.74
C ASN A 26 18.64 -13.47 -1.46
N GLY A 27 18.45 -14.36 -2.44
CA GLY A 27 18.90 -15.74 -2.40
C GLY A 27 17.89 -16.74 -1.83
N PHE A 28 16.67 -16.36 -1.54
CA PHE A 28 15.60 -17.27 -1.12
C PHE A 28 15.01 -18.03 -2.33
N ASP A 29 14.45 -19.23 -2.08
CA ASP A 29 13.67 -19.97 -3.08
C ASP A 29 12.20 -19.60 -2.95
N VAL A 30 11.74 -18.65 -3.77
CA VAL A 30 10.41 -18.02 -3.66
C VAL A 30 9.41 -18.63 -4.64
N LYS A 31 8.15 -18.86 -4.18
CA LYS A 31 6.99 -19.13 -5.01
C LYS A 31 5.85 -18.18 -4.67
N PHE A 32 5.41 -17.42 -5.68
CA PHE A 32 4.34 -16.43 -5.59
C PHE A 32 3.03 -17.00 -6.15
N TYR A 33 2.09 -17.34 -5.28
CA TYR A 33 0.78 -17.91 -5.64
C TYR A 33 -0.24 -16.78 -5.79
N SER A 34 -0.72 -16.58 -7.01
CA SER A 34 -1.78 -15.62 -7.32
C SER A 34 -2.57 -16.05 -8.55
N PHE A 35 -3.74 -15.43 -8.79
CA PHE A 35 -4.43 -15.64 -10.08
C PHE A 35 -3.91 -14.72 -11.20
N VAL A 36 -2.86 -13.94 -10.97
CA VAL A 36 -2.24 -13.13 -12.02
C VAL A 36 -1.52 -14.07 -13.01
N PRO A 37 -1.79 -13.97 -14.33
CA PRO A 37 -1.08 -14.77 -15.31
C PRO A 37 0.42 -14.52 -15.25
N THR A 38 1.24 -15.58 -15.39
CA THR A 38 2.71 -15.48 -15.29
C THR A 38 3.30 -14.42 -16.23
N LYS A 39 2.82 -14.35 -17.50
CA LYS A 39 3.27 -13.32 -18.45
C LYS A 39 3.01 -11.89 -17.94
N ARG A 40 1.91 -11.69 -17.23
CA ARG A 40 1.57 -10.38 -16.65
C ARG A 40 2.41 -10.09 -15.40
N ALA A 41 2.64 -11.07 -14.54
CA ALA A 41 3.53 -10.91 -13.38
C ALA A 41 4.96 -10.56 -13.79
N MET A 42 5.46 -11.17 -14.87
CA MET A 42 6.78 -10.86 -15.44
C MET A 42 6.90 -9.42 -15.94
N LYS A 43 5.83 -8.81 -16.47
CA LYS A 43 5.84 -7.38 -16.85
C LYS A 43 6.07 -6.44 -15.65
N PHE A 44 5.83 -6.93 -14.44
CA PHE A 44 6.10 -6.22 -13.18
C PHE A 44 7.40 -6.69 -12.51
N GLY A 45 8.29 -7.33 -13.26
CA GLY A 45 9.62 -7.71 -12.81
C GLY A 45 9.68 -9.02 -12.01
N LEU A 46 8.58 -9.76 -11.83
CA LEU A 46 8.63 -11.05 -11.15
C LEU A 46 9.32 -12.09 -12.03
N PRO A 47 10.41 -12.77 -11.57
CA PRO A 47 11.05 -13.83 -12.33
C PRO A 47 10.07 -14.98 -12.63
N LYS A 48 10.17 -15.57 -13.83
CA LYS A 48 9.28 -16.66 -14.25
C LYS A 48 9.27 -17.84 -13.27
N HIS A 49 10.43 -18.19 -12.75
CA HIS A 49 10.58 -19.31 -11.81
C HIS A 49 9.89 -19.05 -10.45
N CYS A 50 9.72 -17.79 -10.06
CA CYS A 50 8.97 -17.41 -8.84
C CYS A 50 7.46 -17.52 -9.05
N SER A 51 6.96 -17.40 -10.28
CA SER A 51 5.52 -17.38 -10.53
C SER A 51 4.89 -18.77 -10.37
N ALA A 52 3.94 -18.90 -9.48
CA ALA A 52 3.06 -20.06 -9.30
C ALA A 52 1.60 -19.64 -9.58
N SER A 53 1.35 -19.21 -10.81
CA SER A 53 0.03 -18.71 -11.21
C SER A 53 -1.03 -19.81 -11.18
N ILE A 54 -2.11 -19.55 -10.47
CA ILE A 54 -3.30 -20.41 -10.43
C ILE A 54 -4.41 -19.91 -11.35
N PHE A 55 -4.07 -19.03 -12.31
CA PHE A 55 -5.03 -18.39 -13.22
C PHE A 55 -5.94 -19.41 -13.92
N PHE A 56 -5.39 -20.47 -14.50
CA PHE A 56 -6.19 -21.46 -15.21
C PHE A 56 -7.14 -22.23 -14.29
N LEU A 57 -6.74 -22.54 -13.06
CA LEU A 57 -7.60 -23.18 -12.06
C LEU A 57 -8.74 -22.24 -11.61
N MET A 58 -8.49 -20.95 -11.62
CA MET A 58 -9.45 -19.92 -11.21
C MET A 58 -10.30 -19.39 -12.39
N PHE A 59 -9.96 -19.74 -13.64
CA PHE A 59 -10.58 -19.17 -14.84
C PHE A 59 -12.11 -19.21 -14.84
N PRO A 60 -12.79 -20.34 -14.50
CA PRO A 60 -14.25 -20.39 -14.47
C PRO A 60 -14.86 -19.35 -13.50
N PHE A 61 -14.23 -19.19 -12.32
CA PHE A 61 -14.67 -18.23 -11.31
C PHE A 61 -14.38 -16.77 -11.71
N LEU A 62 -13.26 -16.52 -12.40
CA LEU A 62 -12.90 -15.18 -12.84
C LEU A 62 -13.89 -14.65 -13.89
N GLY A 63 -14.37 -15.49 -14.81
CA GLY A 63 -15.39 -15.16 -15.80
C GLY A 63 -16.69 -14.72 -15.14
N ILE A 64 -17.22 -15.52 -14.23
CA ILE A 64 -18.43 -15.21 -13.46
C ILE A 64 -18.28 -13.93 -12.65
N CYS A 65 -17.13 -13.77 -11.95
CA CYS A 65 -16.86 -12.57 -11.16
C CYS A 65 -16.74 -11.29 -12.00
N LYS A 66 -16.32 -11.39 -13.29
CA LYS A 66 -16.27 -10.24 -14.20
C LYS A 66 -17.68 -9.78 -14.58
N LEU A 67 -18.59 -10.71 -14.84
CA LEU A 67 -19.99 -10.40 -15.16
C LEU A 67 -20.73 -9.72 -13.99
N PHE A 68 -20.38 -10.09 -12.75
CA PHE A 68 -20.99 -9.57 -11.52
C PHE A 68 -19.97 -8.83 -10.64
N SER A 69 -19.12 -8.00 -11.24
CA SER A 69 -17.95 -7.37 -10.61
C SER A 69 -18.24 -6.56 -9.34
N ARG A 70 -19.46 -6.03 -9.19
CA ARG A 70 -19.89 -5.25 -8.02
C ARG A 70 -20.33 -6.11 -6.83
N SER A 71 -20.51 -7.43 -7.00
CA SER A 71 -20.97 -8.29 -5.91
C SER A 71 -19.86 -8.59 -4.90
N PHE A 72 -20.02 -8.07 -3.68
CA PHE A 72 -19.15 -8.38 -2.55
C PHE A 72 -19.09 -9.90 -2.26
N LYS A 73 -20.24 -10.59 -2.33
CA LYS A 73 -20.33 -12.05 -2.08
C LYS A 73 -19.49 -12.85 -3.07
N LEU A 74 -19.56 -12.51 -4.37
CA LEU A 74 -18.77 -13.20 -5.41
C LEU A 74 -17.26 -12.90 -5.30
N ARG A 75 -16.91 -11.67 -4.95
CA ARG A 75 -15.51 -11.33 -4.69
C ARG A 75 -14.95 -12.14 -3.53
N ARG A 76 -15.72 -12.27 -2.44
CA ARG A 76 -15.33 -13.06 -1.27
C ARG A 76 -15.27 -14.56 -1.61
N LEU A 77 -16.24 -15.09 -2.36
CA LEU A 77 -16.21 -16.47 -2.84
C LEU A 77 -14.94 -16.76 -3.65
N ARG A 78 -14.58 -15.88 -4.57
CA ARG A 78 -13.33 -16.01 -5.34
C ARG A 78 -12.09 -16.12 -4.45
N ILE A 79 -11.97 -15.25 -3.44
CA ILE A 79 -10.84 -15.27 -2.51
C ILE A 79 -10.83 -16.57 -1.69
N ASN A 80 -11.99 -17.02 -1.22
CA ASN A 80 -12.11 -18.29 -0.49
C ASN A 80 -11.69 -19.48 -1.36
N VAL A 81 -12.16 -19.55 -2.60
CA VAL A 81 -11.77 -20.60 -3.54
C VAL A 81 -10.25 -20.58 -3.78
N GLN A 82 -9.69 -19.38 -3.98
CA GLN A 82 -8.25 -19.22 -4.11
C GLN A 82 -7.48 -19.73 -2.89
N ASP A 83 -7.93 -19.40 -1.67
CA ASP A 83 -7.33 -19.86 -0.42
C ASP A 83 -7.32 -21.40 -0.33
N TYR A 84 -8.45 -22.04 -0.62
CA TYR A 84 -8.54 -23.51 -0.63
C TYR A 84 -7.67 -24.14 -1.71
N VAL A 85 -7.78 -23.68 -2.97
CA VAL A 85 -6.98 -24.20 -4.09
C VAL A 85 -5.49 -24.10 -3.78
N THR A 86 -5.04 -22.92 -3.32
CA THR A 86 -3.64 -22.72 -2.96
C THR A 86 -3.20 -23.66 -1.85
N GLY A 87 -4.03 -23.86 -0.82
CA GLY A 87 -3.75 -24.78 0.26
C GLY A 87 -3.57 -26.24 -0.18
N PHE A 88 -4.18 -26.66 -1.31
CA PHE A 88 -3.98 -27.99 -1.88
C PHE A 88 -2.73 -28.11 -2.74
N ILE A 89 -2.44 -27.11 -3.57
CA ILE A 89 -1.38 -27.21 -4.58
C ILE A 89 -0.02 -26.66 -4.13
N MET A 90 0.01 -25.86 -3.04
CA MET A 90 1.24 -25.23 -2.56
C MET A 90 2.28 -26.27 -2.14
N ARG A 91 3.53 -26.02 -2.53
CA ARG A 91 4.67 -26.82 -2.04
C ARG A 91 4.89 -26.63 -0.54
N ARG A 92 5.60 -27.56 0.09
CA ARG A 92 6.11 -27.38 1.45
C ARG A 92 7.17 -26.26 1.46
N ALA A 93 7.08 -25.33 2.41
CA ALA A 93 7.99 -24.21 2.56
C ALA A 93 8.34 -23.96 4.02
N ASP A 94 9.49 -23.34 4.28
CA ASP A 94 9.95 -22.99 5.63
C ASP A 94 9.19 -21.79 6.17
N VAL A 95 8.83 -20.84 5.26
CA VAL A 95 8.08 -19.64 5.58
C VAL A 95 6.91 -19.49 4.60
N MET A 96 5.78 -19.04 5.13
CA MET A 96 4.63 -18.58 4.35
C MET A 96 4.32 -17.14 4.68
N ILE A 97 4.27 -16.30 3.63
CA ILE A 97 3.86 -14.90 3.69
C ILE A 97 2.50 -14.81 3.00
N ALA A 98 1.50 -14.20 3.62
CA ALA A 98 0.15 -14.08 3.05
C ALA A 98 -0.49 -12.73 3.37
N MET A 99 -1.31 -12.22 2.45
CA MET A 99 -2.15 -11.05 2.71
C MET A 99 -3.18 -11.39 3.80
N SER A 100 -3.22 -10.58 4.86
CA SER A 100 -4.12 -10.79 6.00
C SER A 100 -5.60 -10.66 5.56
N GLY A 101 -6.48 -11.35 6.26
CA GLY A 101 -7.92 -11.38 5.96
C GLY A 101 -8.31 -12.13 4.68
N ASP A 102 -7.41 -12.26 3.72
CA ASP A 102 -7.67 -12.95 2.45
C ASP A 102 -7.38 -14.45 2.52
N PHE A 103 -6.33 -14.84 3.22
CA PHE A 103 -5.91 -16.23 3.35
C PHE A 103 -5.95 -16.68 4.80
N VAL A 104 -6.64 -17.78 5.08
CA VAL A 104 -6.76 -18.39 6.42
C VAL A 104 -6.51 -19.90 6.33
N TYR A 105 -7.08 -20.57 5.33
CA TYR A 105 -6.98 -22.02 5.18
C TYR A 105 -5.58 -22.47 4.79
N ALA A 106 -5.01 -21.88 3.74
CA ALA A 106 -3.68 -22.25 3.27
C ALA A 106 -2.58 -21.95 4.32
N PRO A 107 -2.54 -20.79 5.01
CA PRO A 107 -1.62 -20.57 6.11
C PRO A 107 -1.80 -21.53 7.29
N LYS A 108 -3.05 -21.86 7.69
CA LYS A 108 -3.31 -22.85 8.73
C LYS A 108 -2.70 -24.22 8.37
N LYS A 109 -2.89 -24.65 7.12
CA LYS A 109 -2.33 -25.92 6.62
C LYS A 109 -0.80 -25.88 6.55
N ALA A 110 -0.20 -24.73 6.18
CA ALA A 110 1.25 -24.55 6.19
C ALA A 110 1.83 -24.61 7.61
N LYS A 111 1.16 -23.95 8.57
CA LYS A 111 1.56 -23.97 9.99
C LYS A 111 1.57 -25.38 10.56
N GLN A 112 0.55 -26.19 10.25
CA GLN A 112 0.49 -27.61 10.63
C GLN A 112 1.65 -28.44 10.04
N LYS A 113 2.24 -28.00 8.92
CA LYS A 113 3.41 -28.62 8.28
C LYS A 113 4.74 -28.01 8.72
N GLY A 114 4.72 -27.13 9.74
CA GLY A 114 5.91 -26.55 10.35
C GLY A 114 6.39 -25.25 9.73
N SER A 115 5.65 -24.62 8.78
CA SER A 115 6.02 -23.30 8.24
C SER A 115 5.86 -22.21 9.29
N LEU A 116 6.76 -21.20 9.30
CA LEU A 116 6.51 -19.90 9.95
C LEU A 116 5.47 -19.13 9.14
N ILE A 117 4.51 -18.51 9.80
CA ILE A 117 3.43 -17.75 9.17
C ILE A 117 3.64 -16.26 9.42
N ILE A 118 3.82 -15.51 8.33
CA ILE A 118 3.90 -14.04 8.35
C ILE A 118 2.70 -13.51 7.57
N TYR A 119 1.95 -12.60 8.18
CA TYR A 119 0.91 -11.89 7.47
C TYR A 119 1.35 -10.47 7.13
N GLU A 120 1.08 -10.06 5.89
CA GLU A 120 1.19 -8.68 5.43
C GLU A 120 -0.10 -7.94 5.74
N ARG A 121 -0.02 -6.92 6.57
CA ARG A 121 -1.14 -6.03 6.88
C ARG A 121 -0.81 -4.61 6.45
N GLY A 122 -1.44 -4.18 5.36
CA GLY A 122 -1.19 -2.87 4.75
C GLY A 122 -2.12 -1.75 5.25
N SER A 123 -2.63 -1.86 6.49
CA SER A 123 -3.58 -0.90 7.07
C SER A 123 -3.56 -1.03 8.59
N LYS A 124 -4.21 -0.12 9.34
CA LYS A 124 -4.37 -0.21 10.79
C LYS A 124 -4.94 -1.55 11.23
N HIS A 125 -4.81 -1.90 12.51
CA HIS A 125 -5.53 -3.04 13.10
C HIS A 125 -7.00 -2.99 12.69
N ILE A 126 -7.59 -4.14 12.34
CA ILE A 126 -8.91 -4.18 11.67
C ILE A 126 -10.02 -3.49 12.47
N LEU A 127 -9.97 -3.57 13.80
CA LEU A 127 -10.96 -2.91 14.66
C LEU A 127 -10.75 -1.39 14.64
N GLU A 128 -9.51 -0.93 14.62
CA GLU A 128 -9.20 0.48 14.51
C GLU A 128 -9.54 1.04 13.14
N GLN A 129 -9.18 0.34 12.06
CA GLN A 129 -9.62 0.68 10.71
C GLN A 129 -11.15 0.82 10.64
N ARG A 130 -11.88 -0.12 11.24
CA ARG A 130 -13.34 -0.07 11.30
C ARG A 130 -13.82 1.16 12.05
N ARG A 131 -13.27 1.45 13.24
CA ARG A 131 -13.62 2.60 14.06
C ARG A 131 -13.43 3.92 13.30
N VAL A 132 -12.27 4.08 12.66
CA VAL A 132 -11.95 5.28 11.88
C VAL A 132 -12.92 5.44 10.70
N LEU A 133 -13.18 4.37 9.94
CA LEU A 133 -14.07 4.46 8.79
C LEU A 133 -15.53 4.70 9.20
N GLU A 134 -16.01 4.10 10.30
CA GLU A 134 -17.36 4.33 10.83
C GLU A 134 -17.53 5.75 11.41
N SER A 135 -16.46 6.44 11.82
CA SER A 135 -16.51 7.83 12.27
C SER A 135 -16.68 8.85 11.13
N ILE A 136 -16.45 8.45 9.87
CA ILE A 136 -16.66 9.33 8.72
C ILE A 136 -18.18 9.50 8.50
N PRO A 137 -18.73 10.73 8.49
CA PRO A 137 -20.18 10.97 8.42
C PRO A 137 -20.88 10.29 7.24
N TYR A 138 -20.20 10.21 6.09
CA TYR A 138 -20.70 9.52 4.90
C TYR A 138 -21.03 8.04 5.16
N PHE A 139 -20.25 7.36 6.02
CA PHE A 139 -20.44 5.94 6.32
C PHE A 139 -21.35 5.68 7.53
N SER A 140 -21.92 6.72 8.16
CA SER A 140 -22.75 6.59 9.37
C SER A 140 -23.94 5.63 9.23
N LYS A 141 -24.45 5.44 8.02
CA LYS A 141 -25.57 4.52 7.70
C LYS A 141 -25.14 3.23 7.00
N SER A 142 -23.83 2.96 6.95
CA SER A 142 -23.27 1.80 6.24
C SER A 142 -22.26 1.05 7.12
N LYS A 143 -21.91 -0.17 6.73
CA LYS A 143 -20.79 -0.89 7.34
C LYS A 143 -19.60 -0.88 6.37
N PRO A 144 -18.71 0.13 6.43
CA PRO A 144 -17.58 0.26 5.51
C PRO A 144 -16.62 -0.94 5.61
N VAL A 145 -16.52 -1.53 6.81
CA VAL A 145 -15.80 -2.79 7.04
C VAL A 145 -16.79 -3.90 7.41
N PRO A 146 -17.12 -4.82 6.50
CA PRO A 146 -18.04 -5.92 6.77
C PRO A 146 -17.55 -6.85 7.89
N ASP A 147 -18.46 -7.36 8.73
CA ASP A 147 -18.11 -8.23 9.86
C ASP A 147 -17.29 -9.46 9.46
N ILE A 148 -17.57 -10.03 8.29
CA ILE A 148 -16.80 -11.17 7.77
C ILE A 148 -15.32 -10.81 7.54
N ASN A 149 -15.01 -9.57 7.16
CA ASN A 149 -13.64 -9.12 7.00
C ASN A 149 -12.95 -9.01 8.37
N VAL A 150 -13.65 -8.46 9.37
CA VAL A 150 -13.14 -8.38 10.75
C VAL A 150 -12.82 -9.78 11.30
N VAL A 151 -13.77 -10.71 11.18
CA VAL A 151 -13.57 -12.10 11.66
C VAL A 151 -12.38 -12.76 10.97
N ARG A 152 -12.19 -12.57 9.67
CA ARG A 152 -11.08 -13.18 8.94
C ARG A 152 -9.73 -12.55 9.28
N GLU A 153 -9.69 -11.23 9.45
CA GLU A 153 -8.47 -10.53 9.89
C GLU A 153 -8.04 -11.00 11.27
N LEU A 154 -8.95 -11.03 12.24
CA LEU A 154 -8.65 -11.52 13.58
C LEU A 154 -8.18 -12.98 13.59
N LYS A 155 -8.76 -13.84 12.72
CA LYS A 155 -8.24 -15.20 12.52
C LYS A 155 -6.83 -15.23 11.94
N SER A 156 -6.51 -14.31 11.02
CA SER A 156 -5.15 -14.18 10.48
C SER A 156 -4.17 -13.79 11.59
N TYR A 157 -4.53 -12.81 12.45
CA TYR A 157 -3.69 -12.38 13.57
C TYR A 157 -3.42 -13.51 14.57
N GLN A 158 -4.43 -14.33 14.86
CA GLN A 158 -4.27 -15.50 15.74
C GLN A 158 -3.35 -16.59 15.14
N LEU A 159 -3.37 -16.76 13.81
CA LEU A 159 -2.53 -17.73 13.11
C LEU A 159 -1.10 -17.25 12.93
N ALA A 160 -0.88 -15.93 12.90
CA ALA A 160 0.41 -15.32 12.66
C ALA A 160 1.47 -15.73 13.69
N ASP A 161 2.66 -16.04 13.24
CA ASP A 161 3.86 -15.98 14.08
C ASP A 161 4.37 -14.54 14.10
N TYR A 162 4.28 -13.83 12.94
CA TYR A 162 4.59 -12.41 12.80
C TYR A 162 3.58 -11.72 11.89
N ILE A 163 3.40 -10.40 12.09
CA ILE A 163 2.68 -9.51 11.18
C ILE A 163 3.64 -8.43 10.70
N ALA A 164 3.83 -8.34 9.39
CA ALA A 164 4.55 -7.25 8.75
C ALA A 164 3.58 -6.09 8.48
N ILE A 165 3.98 -4.90 8.89
CA ILE A 165 3.19 -3.66 8.82
C ILE A 165 4.04 -2.53 8.26
N PRO A 166 3.45 -1.53 7.57
CA PRO A 166 4.24 -0.58 6.79
C PRO A 166 4.68 0.68 7.55
N SER A 167 4.15 0.98 8.75
CA SER A 167 4.35 2.28 9.39
C SER A 167 4.15 2.26 10.90
N LYS A 168 4.64 3.32 11.55
CA LYS A 168 4.55 3.51 12.99
C LYS A 168 3.10 3.63 13.48
N HIS A 169 2.26 4.44 12.82
CA HIS A 169 0.86 4.60 13.25
C HIS A 169 0.06 3.29 13.09
N VAL A 170 0.43 2.42 12.13
CA VAL A 170 -0.13 1.07 12.05
C VAL A 170 0.34 0.23 13.24
N TYR A 171 1.63 0.29 13.60
CA TYR A 171 2.16 -0.38 14.79
C TYR A 171 1.40 0.06 16.06
N GLU A 172 1.20 1.35 16.25
CA GLU A 172 0.47 1.92 17.40
C GLU A 172 -0.95 1.39 17.46
N SER A 173 -1.65 1.28 16.31
CA SER A 173 -2.99 0.70 16.26
C SER A 173 -3.07 -0.76 16.70
N PHE A 174 -2.01 -1.55 16.49
CA PHE A 174 -1.92 -2.91 17.02
C PHE A 174 -1.65 -2.93 18.52
N MET A 175 -0.85 -1.98 19.02
CA MET A 175 -0.57 -1.86 20.45
C MET A 175 -1.83 -1.47 21.24
N GLU A 176 -2.69 -0.58 20.72
CA GLU A 176 -3.99 -0.24 21.30
C GLU A 176 -4.91 -1.46 21.47
N HIS A 177 -4.76 -2.46 20.62
CA HIS A 177 -5.48 -3.74 20.68
C HIS A 177 -4.68 -4.86 21.35
N THR A 178 -3.68 -4.51 22.17
CA THR A 178 -2.87 -5.43 22.99
C THR A 178 -2.20 -6.57 22.20
N TYR A 179 -1.87 -6.35 20.92
CA TYR A 179 -1.15 -7.33 20.12
C TYR A 179 0.32 -7.41 20.57
N PRO A 180 0.93 -8.61 20.66
CA PRO A 180 2.32 -8.76 21.13
C PRO A 180 3.32 -8.02 20.23
N LYS A 181 4.01 -7.02 20.78
CA LYS A 181 4.93 -6.15 20.03
C LYS A 181 6.07 -6.91 19.34
N GLU A 182 6.55 -7.98 19.96
CA GLU A 182 7.63 -8.84 19.47
C GLU A 182 7.22 -9.64 18.22
N ARG A 183 5.92 -9.68 17.89
CA ARG A 183 5.38 -10.30 16.68
C ARG A 183 5.11 -9.28 15.56
N LEU A 184 5.39 -8.01 15.78
CA LEU A 184 5.23 -6.97 14.77
C LEU A 184 6.57 -6.67 14.09
N PHE A 185 6.56 -6.60 12.76
CA PHE A 185 7.69 -6.20 11.95
C PHE A 185 7.31 -4.99 11.11
N VAL A 186 7.84 -3.82 11.48
CA VAL A 186 7.64 -2.57 10.73
C VAL A 186 8.59 -2.52 9.55
N ASN A 187 8.06 -2.40 8.34
CA ASN A 187 8.85 -2.32 7.12
C ASN A 187 8.15 -1.42 6.08
N PRO A 188 8.54 -0.16 5.96
CA PRO A 188 7.98 0.79 5.00
C PRO A 188 8.14 0.29 3.56
N TYR A 189 7.09 0.47 2.74
CA TYR A 189 7.08 0.06 1.33
C TYR A 189 8.10 0.83 0.50
N GLY A 190 8.46 0.25 -0.66
CA GLY A 190 9.40 0.84 -1.59
C GLY A 190 8.73 1.54 -2.78
N VAL A 191 9.56 2.30 -3.50
CA VAL A 191 9.27 2.88 -4.81
C VAL A 191 10.31 2.43 -5.83
N ASP A 192 9.94 2.39 -7.10
CA ASP A 192 10.87 2.13 -8.21
C ASP A 192 11.41 3.45 -8.77
N LEU A 193 12.69 3.73 -8.55
CA LEU A 193 13.33 4.97 -9.01
C LEU A 193 13.58 4.99 -10.53
N SER A 194 13.42 3.87 -11.23
CA SER A 194 13.43 3.84 -12.69
C SER A 194 12.09 4.29 -13.30
N ASP A 195 10.99 4.15 -12.54
CA ASP A 195 9.65 4.56 -12.94
C ASP A 195 9.30 5.98 -12.42
N PHE A 196 9.91 6.42 -11.29
CA PHE A 196 9.61 7.70 -10.63
C PHE A 196 10.89 8.50 -10.36
N TYR A 197 10.98 9.67 -10.97
CA TYR A 197 12.13 10.57 -10.91
C TYR A 197 11.73 12.00 -11.30
N PRO A 198 12.51 13.01 -10.89
CA PRO A 198 12.28 14.39 -11.33
C PRO A 198 12.58 14.54 -12.83
N ILE A 199 11.63 15.05 -13.60
CA ILE A 199 11.82 15.43 -15.01
C ILE A 199 12.24 16.89 -15.08
N ARG A 200 13.45 17.16 -15.55
CA ARG A 200 13.95 18.53 -15.73
C ARG A 200 13.09 19.28 -16.73
N ASP A 201 12.92 20.57 -16.49
CA ASP A 201 12.22 21.52 -17.38
C ASP A 201 10.77 21.17 -17.70
N MET A 202 10.14 20.28 -16.91
CA MET A 202 8.72 19.98 -17.02
C MET A 202 7.90 21.18 -16.52
N GLU A 203 7.03 21.68 -17.40
CA GLU A 203 6.10 22.77 -17.07
C GLU A 203 5.17 22.38 -15.91
N LYS A 204 5.12 23.20 -14.87
CA LYS A 204 4.19 23.04 -13.74
C LYS A 204 2.82 23.63 -14.11
N ARG A 205 1.88 22.78 -14.44
CA ARG A 205 0.52 23.14 -14.88
C ARG A 205 -0.49 23.18 -13.74
N TYR A 206 -0.15 22.50 -12.65
CA TYR A 206 -1.04 22.37 -11.48
C TYR A 206 -0.28 22.72 -10.20
N ASP A 207 -0.98 23.37 -9.29
CA ASP A 207 -0.42 23.66 -7.98
C ASP A 207 -0.40 22.39 -7.11
N VAL A 208 -1.47 21.62 -7.15
CA VAL A 208 -1.66 20.44 -6.28
C VAL A 208 -2.05 19.22 -7.11
N ILE A 209 -1.49 18.05 -6.77
CA ILE A 209 -1.88 16.76 -7.32
C ILE A 209 -2.25 15.77 -6.21
N MET A 210 -3.30 14.97 -6.47
CA MET A 210 -3.62 13.75 -5.71
C MET A 210 -3.70 12.56 -6.65
N VAL A 211 -3.07 11.45 -6.27
CA VAL A 211 -3.08 10.21 -7.05
C VAL A 211 -3.74 9.08 -6.24
N GLY A 212 -4.69 8.37 -6.85
CA GLY A 212 -5.35 7.22 -6.25
C GLY A 212 -6.87 7.24 -6.36
N GLY A 213 -7.56 6.40 -5.58
CA GLY A 213 -9.02 6.37 -5.58
C GLY A 213 -9.62 7.60 -4.91
N TRP A 214 -10.52 8.29 -5.62
CA TRP A 214 -11.21 9.48 -5.13
C TRP A 214 -12.32 9.09 -4.14
N SER A 215 -12.07 9.26 -2.82
CA SER A 215 -12.95 8.74 -1.78
C SER A 215 -12.92 9.54 -0.48
N TYR A 216 -14.00 9.41 0.32
CA TYR A 216 -14.05 9.97 1.68
C TYR A 216 -12.94 9.42 2.59
N ARG A 217 -12.58 8.15 2.45
CA ARG A 217 -11.45 7.56 3.19
C ARG A 217 -10.15 8.31 2.94
N LYS A 218 -9.92 8.76 1.72
CA LYS A 218 -8.73 9.53 1.33
C LYS A 218 -8.84 11.04 1.58
N GLY A 219 -9.92 11.50 2.23
CA GLY A 219 -10.12 12.91 2.55
C GLY A 219 -10.41 13.78 1.33
N CYS A 220 -10.98 13.21 0.25
CA CYS A 220 -11.25 13.99 -0.96
C CYS A 220 -12.32 15.06 -0.77
N ASP A 221 -13.20 14.93 0.20
CA ASP A 221 -14.10 15.98 0.65
C ASP A 221 -13.34 17.19 1.21
N LEU A 222 -12.28 16.96 2.01
CA LEU A 222 -11.41 18.02 2.53
C LEU A 222 -10.60 18.69 1.41
N ILE A 223 -10.16 17.91 0.42
CA ILE A 223 -9.46 18.46 -0.76
C ILE A 223 -10.37 19.42 -1.52
N ILE A 224 -11.63 19.03 -1.77
CA ILE A 224 -12.60 19.87 -2.50
C ILE A 224 -12.73 21.23 -1.81
N GLU A 225 -12.95 21.20 -0.49
CA GLU A 225 -13.15 22.42 0.28
C GLU A 225 -11.88 23.28 0.34
N ALA A 226 -10.72 22.68 0.61
CA ALA A 226 -9.44 23.40 0.67
C ALA A 226 -9.05 24.04 -0.68
N ILE A 227 -9.28 23.36 -1.80
CA ILE A 227 -9.00 23.91 -3.13
C ILE A 227 -9.95 25.07 -3.46
N ARG A 228 -11.22 25.00 -3.07
CA ARG A 228 -12.15 26.14 -3.20
C ARG A 228 -11.73 27.34 -2.39
N LEU A 229 -11.26 27.13 -1.16
CA LEU A 229 -10.81 28.20 -0.26
C LEU A 229 -9.51 28.86 -0.74
N THR A 230 -8.59 28.09 -1.30
CA THR A 230 -7.28 28.57 -1.75
C THR A 230 -7.27 29.09 -3.18
N GLY A 231 -8.21 28.64 -4.03
CA GLY A 231 -8.20 28.95 -5.47
C GLY A 231 -7.06 28.29 -6.25
N LEU A 232 -6.33 27.33 -5.65
CA LEU A 232 -5.24 26.61 -6.30
C LEU A 232 -5.77 25.70 -7.41
N SER A 233 -4.95 25.49 -8.44
CA SER A 233 -5.25 24.52 -9.50
C SER A 233 -4.96 23.09 -9.03
N PHE A 234 -5.91 22.18 -9.23
CA PHE A 234 -5.87 20.82 -8.71
C PHE A 234 -5.98 19.76 -9.80
N LEU A 235 -5.11 18.74 -9.72
CA LEU A 235 -5.13 17.58 -10.58
C LEU A 235 -5.41 16.31 -9.76
N HIS A 236 -6.44 15.55 -10.15
CA HIS A 236 -6.66 14.20 -9.67
C HIS A 236 -6.35 13.17 -10.76
N VAL A 237 -5.56 12.12 -10.39
CA VAL A 237 -5.27 10.99 -11.27
C VAL A 237 -5.69 9.69 -10.58
N GLY A 238 -6.72 9.02 -11.10
CA GLY A 238 -7.22 7.77 -10.51
C GLY A 238 -8.70 7.52 -10.75
N GLY A 239 -9.23 6.47 -10.13
CA GLY A 239 -10.65 6.13 -10.24
C GLY A 239 -11.52 6.89 -9.25
N LEU A 240 -12.75 7.19 -9.65
CA LEU A 240 -13.79 7.70 -8.74
C LEU A 240 -14.40 6.53 -7.97
N VAL A 241 -14.55 6.67 -6.64
CA VAL A 241 -14.99 5.58 -5.75
C VAL A 241 -16.35 5.86 -5.13
N ASP A 242 -16.46 6.86 -4.25
CA ASP A 242 -17.66 7.09 -3.44
C ASP A 242 -18.02 8.57 -3.25
N ILE A 243 -17.27 9.50 -3.87
CA ILE A 243 -17.56 10.93 -3.86
C ILE A 243 -17.50 11.45 -5.31
N PRO A 244 -18.45 12.31 -5.76
CA PRO A 244 -18.40 12.95 -7.08
C PRO A 244 -17.16 13.83 -7.20
N PHE A 245 -16.57 13.88 -8.39
CA PHE A 245 -15.53 14.85 -8.68
C PHE A 245 -16.16 16.19 -9.09
N PRO A 246 -15.65 17.35 -8.60
CA PRO A 246 -16.20 18.66 -8.95
C PRO A 246 -16.04 18.99 -10.44
N GLU A 247 -17.13 19.45 -11.07
CA GLU A 247 -17.15 19.93 -12.47
C GLU A 247 -17.07 21.46 -12.47
N GLU A 248 -16.00 22.03 -11.93
CA GLU A 248 -15.79 23.47 -11.80
C GLU A 248 -14.35 23.88 -12.14
N LYS A 249 -14.17 25.17 -12.42
CA LYS A 249 -12.84 25.72 -12.75
C LYS A 249 -11.86 25.47 -11.59
N GLY A 250 -10.63 25.12 -11.94
CA GLY A 250 -9.57 24.79 -10.96
C GLY A 250 -9.44 23.29 -10.69
N PHE A 251 -10.43 22.48 -11.02
CA PHE A 251 -10.39 21.03 -10.85
C PHE A 251 -10.20 20.28 -12.19
N THR A 252 -9.21 19.40 -12.23
CA THR A 252 -8.94 18.55 -13.40
C THR A 252 -8.91 17.09 -12.95
N HIS A 253 -9.64 16.22 -13.66
CA HIS A 253 -9.67 14.77 -13.42
C HIS A 253 -9.13 14.01 -14.61
N VAL A 254 -8.19 13.12 -14.32
CA VAL A 254 -7.68 12.11 -15.25
C VAL A 254 -8.00 10.73 -14.65
N GLY A 255 -8.65 9.88 -15.41
CA GLY A 255 -9.03 8.54 -14.96
C GLY A 255 -7.82 7.65 -14.60
N ILE A 256 -8.04 6.35 -14.56
CA ILE A 256 -6.99 5.38 -14.25
C ILE A 256 -6.00 5.32 -15.42
N VAL A 257 -4.72 5.56 -15.14
CA VAL A 257 -3.62 5.49 -16.11
C VAL A 257 -2.67 4.33 -15.78
N ASP A 258 -1.80 3.98 -16.73
CA ASP A 258 -0.71 3.03 -16.47
C ASP A 258 0.28 3.64 -15.45
N GLN A 259 0.82 2.80 -14.56
CA GLN A 259 1.75 3.23 -13.51
C GLN A 259 2.94 4.01 -14.08
N LYS A 260 3.44 3.62 -15.26
CA LYS A 260 4.60 4.27 -15.90
C LYS A 260 4.28 5.68 -16.43
N GLN A 261 3.01 6.02 -16.60
CA GLN A 261 2.59 7.35 -17.01
C GLN A 261 2.50 8.32 -15.82
N LEU A 262 2.38 7.81 -14.60
CA LEU A 262 2.20 8.64 -13.40
C LEU A 262 3.36 9.63 -13.18
N VAL A 263 4.59 9.28 -13.56
CA VAL A 263 5.75 10.18 -13.44
C VAL A 263 5.53 11.51 -14.15
N HIS A 264 4.87 11.52 -15.30
CA HIS A 264 4.56 12.75 -16.03
C HIS A 264 3.55 13.63 -15.28
N TYR A 265 2.54 13.02 -14.66
CA TYR A 265 1.53 13.76 -13.90
C TYR A 265 2.12 14.32 -12.60
N TYR A 266 2.91 13.56 -11.86
CA TYR A 266 3.63 14.07 -10.69
C TYR A 266 4.49 15.28 -11.06
N ASN A 267 5.26 15.21 -12.14
CA ASN A 267 6.15 16.27 -12.54
C ASN A 267 5.42 17.52 -13.09
N GLN A 268 4.14 17.46 -13.44
CA GLN A 268 3.32 18.63 -13.83
C GLN A 268 2.74 19.39 -12.65
N ALA A 269 2.88 18.89 -11.41
CA ALA A 269 2.37 19.55 -10.21
C ALA A 269 3.50 20.11 -9.34
N LYS A 270 3.16 21.06 -8.44
CA LYS A 270 4.09 21.64 -7.47
C LYS A 270 4.09 20.87 -6.15
N ILE A 271 2.93 20.41 -5.68
CA ILE A 271 2.73 19.76 -4.38
C ILE A 271 1.92 18.50 -4.56
N PHE A 272 2.26 17.45 -3.82
CA PHE A 272 1.42 16.26 -3.65
C PHE A 272 0.61 16.37 -2.37
N LEU A 273 -0.71 16.10 -2.44
CA LEU A 273 -1.64 16.18 -1.31
C LEU A 273 -2.34 14.84 -1.08
N LEU A 274 -2.33 14.34 0.17
CA LEU A 274 -3.08 13.14 0.58
C LEU A 274 -3.56 13.24 2.05
N PRO A 275 -4.71 13.88 2.34
CA PRO A 275 -5.27 13.99 3.70
C PRO A 275 -6.07 12.75 4.08
N SER A 276 -5.51 11.55 3.89
CA SER A 276 -6.18 10.29 4.16
C SER A 276 -6.52 10.11 5.63
N ARG A 277 -7.75 9.75 5.92
CA ARG A 277 -8.22 9.39 7.27
C ARG A 277 -7.79 7.99 7.69
N GLU A 278 -7.47 7.14 6.70
CA GLU A 278 -7.04 5.77 6.95
C GLU A 278 -6.21 5.24 5.77
N GLU A 279 -4.97 4.90 6.04
CA GLU A 279 -4.03 4.18 5.16
C GLU A 279 -3.07 3.35 6.03
N GLY A 280 -2.27 2.48 5.42
CA GLY A 280 -1.09 1.92 6.08
C GLY A 280 0.14 2.80 5.83
N LEU A 281 0.68 2.70 4.63
CA LEU A 281 1.65 3.61 4.03
C LEU A 281 1.25 3.77 2.56
N ALA A 282 0.84 4.96 2.18
CA ALA A 282 0.40 5.20 0.82
C ALA A 282 1.60 5.26 -0.13
N MET A 283 1.81 4.21 -0.95
CA MET A 283 2.93 4.13 -1.90
C MET A 283 3.02 5.34 -2.84
N VAL A 284 1.90 5.99 -3.13
CA VAL A 284 1.86 7.22 -3.96
C VAL A 284 2.61 8.39 -3.34
N GLN A 285 2.79 8.41 -2.01
CA GLN A 285 3.61 9.40 -1.32
C GLN A 285 5.10 9.19 -1.61
N ALA A 286 5.59 7.95 -1.53
CA ALA A 286 6.97 7.62 -1.90
C ALA A 286 7.25 7.92 -3.39
N GLN A 287 6.25 7.73 -4.27
CA GLN A 287 6.34 8.10 -5.68
C GLN A 287 6.45 9.63 -5.85
N ALA A 288 5.67 10.41 -5.09
CA ALA A 288 5.76 11.88 -5.10
C ALA A 288 7.14 12.37 -4.61
N ILE A 289 7.65 11.78 -3.53
CA ILE A 289 9.01 12.08 -3.03
C ILE A 289 10.06 11.75 -4.08
N ALA A 290 9.96 10.60 -4.74
CA ALA A 290 10.87 10.22 -5.82
C ALA A 290 10.83 11.18 -7.02
N CYS A 291 9.68 11.82 -7.28
CA CYS A 291 9.53 12.89 -8.26
C CYS A 291 9.88 14.29 -7.70
N ASN A 292 10.42 14.37 -6.50
CA ASN A 292 10.82 15.61 -5.82
C ASN A 292 9.68 16.61 -5.61
N LEU A 293 8.47 16.14 -5.31
CA LEU A 293 7.34 16.99 -4.94
C LEU A 293 7.26 17.14 -3.43
N PRO A 294 7.21 18.36 -2.88
CA PRO A 294 6.80 18.56 -1.49
C PRO A 294 5.50 17.83 -1.19
N LEU A 295 5.47 17.14 -0.06
CA LEU A 295 4.39 16.27 0.35
C LEU A 295 3.55 16.91 1.45
N VAL A 296 2.24 16.96 1.26
CA VAL A 296 1.26 17.21 2.31
C VAL A 296 0.49 15.92 2.57
N GLY A 297 0.69 15.32 3.72
CA GLY A 297 0.07 14.06 4.12
C GLY A 297 -0.48 14.10 5.53
N SER A 298 -1.49 13.28 5.82
CA SER A 298 -1.99 13.13 7.19
C SER A 298 -1.12 12.21 8.03
N SER A 299 -1.20 12.33 9.36
CA SER A 299 -0.59 11.41 10.33
C SER A 299 -1.00 9.95 10.09
N ASP A 300 -2.25 9.72 9.64
CA ASP A 300 -2.81 8.40 9.34
C ASP A 300 -2.52 7.86 7.93
N SER A 301 -1.56 8.48 7.22
CA SER A 301 -1.17 8.08 5.85
C SER A 301 0.23 7.46 5.76
N GLY A 302 1.00 7.44 6.86
CA GLY A 302 2.41 7.05 6.90
C GLY A 302 3.36 8.17 6.45
N ALA A 303 2.88 9.43 6.35
CA ALA A 303 3.71 10.56 5.97
C ALA A 303 4.81 10.86 7.00
N GLU A 304 4.55 10.64 8.31
CA GLU A 304 5.53 10.80 9.36
C GLU A 304 6.71 9.82 9.24
N ASP A 305 6.44 8.57 8.86
CA ASP A 305 7.50 7.59 8.61
C ASP A 305 8.38 8.04 7.45
N LEU A 306 7.77 8.56 6.37
CA LEU A 306 8.50 9.08 5.21
C LEU A 306 9.30 10.35 5.55
N GLN A 307 8.76 11.22 6.41
CA GLN A 307 9.45 12.42 6.88
C GLN A 307 10.77 12.08 7.59
N GLN A 308 10.80 10.97 8.35
CA GLN A 308 12.00 10.48 9.03
C GLN A 308 13.00 9.81 8.07
N MET A 309 12.59 9.51 6.84
CA MET A 309 13.39 8.80 5.84
C MET A 309 13.96 9.72 4.75
N VAL A 310 13.80 11.03 4.85
CA VAL A 310 14.34 12.02 3.89
C VAL A 310 15.38 12.91 4.56
N GLU A 311 16.28 13.52 3.77
CA GLU A 311 17.34 14.38 4.32
C GLU A 311 16.82 15.76 4.73
N LEU A 312 15.76 16.26 4.07
CA LEU A 312 15.16 17.58 4.33
C LEU A 312 13.68 17.39 4.70
N PRO A 313 13.38 17.04 5.96
CA PRO A 313 12.02 16.69 6.42
C PRO A 313 11.03 17.87 6.32
N GLU A 314 11.51 19.13 6.26
CA GLU A 314 10.68 20.34 6.13
C GLU A 314 9.83 20.37 4.85
N PHE A 315 10.18 19.59 3.82
CA PHE A 315 9.39 19.46 2.59
C PHE A 315 8.23 18.46 2.71
N ILE A 316 8.06 17.84 3.86
CA ILE A 316 6.91 16.99 4.20
C ILE A 316 6.12 17.66 5.31
N THR A 317 4.91 18.12 4.99
CA THR A 317 4.00 18.76 5.93
C THR A 317 2.95 17.76 6.41
N ILE A 318 2.80 17.62 7.72
CA ILE A 318 1.85 16.70 8.34
C ILE A 318 0.54 17.41 8.68
N ILE A 319 -0.58 16.82 8.29
CA ILE A 319 -1.93 17.23 8.66
C ILE A 319 -2.36 16.39 9.87
N GLU A 320 -2.55 17.05 11.02
CA GLU A 320 -2.96 16.38 12.25
C GLU A 320 -4.49 16.35 12.43
N ASN A 321 -5.18 17.34 11.87
CA ASN A 321 -6.63 17.50 12.00
C ASN A 321 -7.35 17.38 10.67
N TYR A 322 -8.45 16.64 10.64
CA TYR A 322 -9.24 16.40 9.43
C TYR A 322 -10.28 17.49 9.18
N THR A 323 -9.80 18.74 9.00
CA THR A 323 -10.59 19.91 8.61
C THR A 323 -10.03 20.55 7.34
N ALA A 324 -10.87 21.26 6.60
CA ALA A 324 -10.42 21.98 5.40
C ALA A 324 -9.38 23.06 5.76
N ASP A 325 -9.55 23.78 6.87
CA ASP A 325 -8.62 24.81 7.33
C ASP A 325 -7.23 24.25 7.63
N ALA A 326 -7.15 23.05 8.23
CA ALA A 326 -5.87 22.35 8.46
C ALA A 326 -5.18 21.99 7.14
N VAL A 327 -5.95 21.54 6.14
CA VAL A 327 -5.43 21.26 4.79
C VAL A 327 -4.97 22.55 4.12
N VAL A 328 -5.73 23.65 4.22
CA VAL A 328 -5.34 24.99 3.69
C VAL A 328 -4.04 25.47 4.29
N SER A 329 -3.91 25.41 5.63
CA SER A 329 -2.68 25.80 6.33
C SER A 329 -1.47 24.97 5.87
N ALA A 330 -1.65 23.65 5.75
CA ALA A 330 -0.59 22.75 5.29
C ALA A 330 -0.21 23.02 3.82
N LEU A 331 -1.17 23.34 2.95
CA LEU A 331 -0.91 23.73 1.56
C LEU A 331 -0.13 25.03 1.48
N HIS A 332 -0.45 26.05 2.28
CA HIS A 332 0.32 27.31 2.31
C HIS A 332 1.78 27.05 2.71
N THR A 333 2.01 26.26 3.76
CA THR A 333 3.37 25.88 4.18
C THR A 333 4.12 25.14 3.05
N ALA A 334 3.46 24.18 2.41
CA ALA A 334 4.08 23.42 1.33
C ALA A 334 4.36 24.25 0.08
N MET A 335 3.53 25.28 -0.23
CA MET A 335 3.80 26.21 -1.33
C MET A 335 5.04 27.05 -1.05
N MET A 336 5.21 27.56 0.18
CA MET A 336 6.44 28.27 0.59
C MET A 336 7.66 27.37 0.47
N ASN A 337 7.56 26.10 0.94
CA ASN A 337 8.62 25.13 0.81
C ASN A 337 8.96 24.83 -0.67
N TYR A 338 7.96 24.73 -1.53
CA TYR A 338 8.17 24.53 -2.97
C TYR A 338 9.00 25.68 -3.58
N GLU A 339 8.72 26.92 -3.23
CA GLU A 339 9.49 28.09 -3.69
C GLU A 339 10.95 28.04 -3.21
N GLN A 340 11.20 27.54 -1.99
CA GLN A 340 12.53 27.37 -1.42
C GLN A 340 13.30 26.16 -1.98
N LEU A 341 12.60 25.21 -2.61
CA LEU A 341 13.20 23.97 -3.13
C LEU A 341 14.28 24.24 -4.20
N GLN A 342 14.02 25.20 -5.12
CA GLN A 342 15.01 25.72 -6.09
C GLN A 342 15.96 24.66 -6.69
N GLY A 343 15.44 23.53 -7.16
CA GLY A 343 16.22 22.43 -7.74
C GLY A 343 16.95 21.52 -6.75
N ARG A 344 16.84 21.76 -5.44
CA ARG A 344 17.32 20.83 -4.40
C ARG A 344 16.50 19.53 -4.44
N ILE A 345 17.15 18.41 -4.20
CA ILE A 345 16.50 17.10 -4.05
C ILE A 345 16.37 16.82 -2.56
N TYR A 346 15.16 17.00 -2.00
CA TYR A 346 14.96 16.96 -0.55
C TYR A 346 15.07 15.55 0.06
N ALA A 347 14.82 14.50 -0.72
CA ALA A 347 15.06 13.15 -0.25
C ALA A 347 16.56 12.83 -0.16
N GLY A 348 17.40 13.50 -0.97
CA GLY A 348 18.84 13.33 -0.99
C GLY A 348 19.27 11.88 -1.30
N ASN A 349 20.35 11.41 -0.68
CA ASN A 349 20.80 10.01 -0.79
C ASN A 349 19.87 9.05 -0.03
N ALA A 350 19.08 9.55 0.92
CA ALA A 350 18.14 8.78 1.71
C ALA A 350 17.01 8.16 0.85
N ILE A 351 16.78 8.66 -0.37
CA ILE A 351 15.86 8.05 -1.34
C ILE A 351 16.15 6.56 -1.58
N LYS A 352 17.39 6.11 -1.41
CA LYS A 352 17.79 4.70 -1.56
C LYS A 352 17.11 3.80 -0.53
N GLU A 353 16.79 4.33 0.66
CA GLU A 353 16.07 3.60 1.71
C GLU A 353 14.58 3.44 1.40
N LEU A 354 14.04 4.26 0.50
CA LEU A 354 12.66 4.18 0.00
C LEU A 354 12.51 3.25 -1.22
N THR A 355 13.54 2.49 -1.61
CA THR A 355 13.46 1.59 -2.75
C THR A 355 12.90 0.21 -2.39
N TRP A 356 12.35 -0.50 -3.38
CA TRP A 356 11.97 -1.91 -3.22
C TRP A 356 13.17 -2.79 -2.86
N GLU A 357 14.37 -2.45 -3.31
CA GLU A 357 15.60 -3.15 -2.93
C GLU A 357 15.86 -3.03 -1.42
N ALA A 358 15.78 -1.83 -0.86
CA ALA A 358 15.94 -1.62 0.57
C ALA A 358 14.85 -2.33 1.39
N TYR A 359 13.58 -2.23 0.93
CA TYR A 359 12.45 -2.99 1.51
C TYR A 359 12.75 -4.50 1.55
N GLY A 360 13.22 -5.07 0.45
CA GLY A 360 13.58 -6.49 0.35
C GLY A 360 14.76 -6.87 1.23
N LYS A 361 15.79 -6.03 1.35
CA LYS A 361 16.95 -6.25 2.23
C LYS A 361 16.53 -6.26 3.70
N ARG A 362 15.71 -5.30 4.14
CA ARG A 362 15.17 -5.28 5.51
C ARG A 362 14.37 -6.54 5.81
N TYR A 363 13.53 -6.97 4.86
CA TYR A 363 12.75 -8.21 5.01
C TYR A 363 13.64 -9.46 5.06
N ALA A 364 14.67 -9.54 4.20
CA ALA A 364 15.63 -10.65 4.18
C ALA A 364 16.40 -10.76 5.51
N THR A 365 16.83 -9.65 6.08
CA THR A 365 17.47 -9.60 7.40
C THR A 365 16.53 -10.11 8.50
N PHE A 366 15.28 -9.65 8.49
CA PHE A 366 14.26 -10.12 9.42
C PHE A 366 14.04 -11.64 9.31
N LEU A 367 13.86 -12.15 8.09
CA LEU A 367 13.66 -13.60 7.83
C LEU A 367 14.83 -14.44 8.34
N ASN A 368 16.07 -14.03 8.06
CA ASN A 368 17.26 -14.74 8.50
C ASN A 368 17.32 -14.84 10.04
N ARG A 369 16.98 -13.75 10.75
CA ARG A 369 16.90 -13.73 12.21
C ARG A 369 15.89 -14.75 12.74
N ILE A 370 14.61 -14.65 12.33
CA ILE A 370 13.53 -15.48 12.88
C ILE A 370 13.68 -16.97 12.52
N ILE A 371 14.29 -17.29 11.36
CA ILE A 371 14.56 -18.67 10.97
C ILE A 371 15.68 -19.26 11.83
N THR A 372 16.69 -18.47 12.18
CA THR A 372 17.77 -18.90 13.08
C THR A 372 17.24 -19.15 14.48
N GLU A 373 16.46 -18.22 15.03
CA GLU A 373 15.81 -18.36 16.34
C GLU A 373 14.92 -19.61 16.44
N LYS A 374 14.21 -19.97 15.36
CA LYS A 374 13.37 -21.19 15.32
C LYS A 374 14.18 -22.49 15.33
N LYS A 375 15.44 -22.46 14.90
CA LYS A 375 16.30 -23.67 14.85
C LYS A 375 17.07 -23.92 16.14
N MET A 376 17.14 -22.95 17.01
CA MET A 376 17.68 -23.07 18.37
C MET A 376 16.62 -23.63 19.32
#